data_d5d4c58f74a83123ce027b0b906d5514
#
_entry.id   d5d4c58f74a83123ce027b0b906d5514
#
_cell.length_a   1.000
_cell.length_b   1.000
_cell.length_c   1.000
_cell.angle_alpha   90.00
_cell.angle_beta   90.00
_cell.angle_gamma   90.00
#
_symmetry.space_group_name_H-M   'P 1'
#
loop_
_entity.id
_entity.type
_entity.pdbx_description
1 polymer ?
#
loop_
_entity_poly.entity_id
_entity_poly.type
_entity_poly.pdbx_seq_one_letter_code
_entity_poly.pdbx_strand_id
1 'polypeptide(L)'
;MTKKVAIIGAGPSGLAQLRAFQSARENGEEIPEIVCFEKQSNWGGLWNYSWRTGLDEYGEPVHGSMYRYLWSNGPKEGLEFADYSFEEHFGKQIASYPPRAVLFDYIQGRVIKAGVRDWIRFNTAVRDVTFDNGKFTVKVHDLPNDKIYTEEFDNV
;
A
#
# COMPACT_ATOMS: atom_id res chain seq x y z
N MET A 1 -5.66 -24.74 -10.53
CA MET A 1 -5.54 -23.34 -11.01
C MET A 1 -5.03 -22.49 -9.85
N THR A 2 -4.02 -21.71 -10.08
CA THR A 2 -3.50 -20.77 -9.08
C THR A 2 -4.56 -19.73 -8.75
N LYS A 3 -4.86 -19.53 -7.46
CA LYS A 3 -5.79 -18.48 -7.02
C LYS A 3 -5.23 -17.10 -7.33
N LYS A 4 -6.11 -16.13 -7.51
CA LYS A 4 -5.75 -14.74 -7.77
C LYS A 4 -6.35 -13.82 -6.71
N VAL A 5 -5.53 -12.94 -6.14
CA VAL A 5 -5.91 -12.04 -5.04
C VAL A 5 -5.70 -10.60 -5.45
N ALA A 6 -6.74 -9.77 -5.26
CA ALA A 6 -6.61 -8.32 -5.36
C ALA A 6 -6.39 -7.71 -3.97
N ILE A 7 -5.52 -6.69 -3.90
CA ILE A 7 -5.36 -5.82 -2.75
C ILE A 7 -5.69 -4.40 -3.21
N ILE A 8 -6.59 -3.73 -2.51
CA ILE A 8 -7.02 -2.37 -2.87
C ILE A 8 -6.37 -1.37 -1.93
N GLY A 9 -5.46 -0.58 -2.49
CA GLY A 9 -4.68 0.42 -1.78
C GLY A 9 -3.34 -0.08 -1.25
N ALA A 10 -2.26 0.67 -1.53
CA ALA A 10 -0.92 0.45 -1.01
C ALA A 10 -0.60 1.36 0.19
N GLY A 11 -1.57 1.57 1.06
CA GLY A 11 -1.36 2.13 2.40
C GLY A 11 -0.72 1.09 3.34
N PRO A 12 -0.44 1.43 4.62
CA PRO A 12 0.24 0.54 5.55
C PRO A 12 -0.38 -0.87 5.66
N SER A 13 -1.71 -0.97 5.61
CA SER A 13 -2.41 -2.27 5.67
C SER A 13 -2.19 -3.11 4.42
N GLY A 14 -2.35 -2.53 3.22
CA GLY A 14 -2.07 -3.23 1.96
C GLY A 14 -0.61 -3.65 1.84
N LEU A 15 0.31 -2.76 2.25
CA LEU A 15 1.74 -3.07 2.28
C LEU A 15 2.08 -4.20 3.28
N ALA A 16 1.40 -4.25 4.42
CA ALA A 16 1.55 -5.35 5.38
C ALA A 16 1.07 -6.68 4.79
N GLN A 17 -0.05 -6.67 4.07
CA GLN A 17 -0.56 -7.86 3.38
C GLN A 17 0.39 -8.33 2.27
N LEU A 18 0.94 -7.42 1.47
CA LEU A 18 1.95 -7.74 0.46
C LEU A 18 3.19 -8.39 1.10
N ARG A 19 3.66 -7.84 2.24
CA ARG A 19 4.80 -8.41 2.97
C ARG A 19 4.49 -9.79 3.54
N ALA A 20 3.26 -10.05 3.99
CA ALA A 20 2.86 -11.38 4.47
C ALA A 20 2.95 -12.42 3.35
N PHE A 21 2.46 -12.13 2.15
CA PHE A 21 2.62 -13.00 0.99
C PHE A 21 4.08 -13.18 0.59
N GLN A 22 4.87 -12.11 0.65
CA GLN A 22 6.29 -12.19 0.36
C GLN A 22 7.01 -13.11 1.35
N SER A 23 6.69 -13.01 2.63
CA SER A 23 7.24 -13.87 3.68
C SER A 23 6.89 -15.34 3.46
N ALA A 24 5.63 -15.63 3.11
CA ALA A 24 5.19 -16.99 2.76
C ALA A 24 5.98 -17.54 1.57
N ARG A 25 6.18 -16.73 0.53
CA ARG A 25 6.99 -17.11 -0.65
C ARG A 25 8.46 -17.38 -0.28
N GLU A 26 9.07 -16.56 0.58
CA GLU A 26 10.43 -16.77 1.07
C GLU A 26 10.57 -18.05 1.89
N ASN A 27 9.51 -18.45 2.59
CA ASN A 27 9.45 -19.70 3.34
C ASN A 27 9.15 -20.94 2.46
N GLY A 28 9.03 -20.76 1.14
CA GLY A 28 8.76 -21.85 0.19
C GLY A 28 7.30 -22.26 0.10
N GLU A 29 6.38 -21.45 0.65
CA GLU A 29 4.95 -21.69 0.54
C GLU A 29 4.44 -21.31 -0.87
N GLU A 30 3.45 -22.04 -1.36
CA GLU A 30 2.73 -21.65 -2.58
C GLU A 30 1.83 -20.45 -2.29
N ILE A 31 2.04 -19.36 -3.02
CA ILE A 31 1.24 -18.14 -2.91
C ILE A 31 0.35 -17.95 -4.14
N PRO A 32 -0.78 -17.24 -4.01
CA PRO A 32 -1.62 -16.87 -5.15
C PRO A 32 -0.90 -15.86 -6.09
N GLU A 33 -1.46 -15.66 -7.28
CA GLU A 33 -1.15 -14.48 -8.07
C GLU A 33 -1.67 -13.23 -7.35
N ILE A 34 -0.81 -12.22 -7.15
CA ILE A 34 -1.14 -11.04 -6.35
C ILE A 34 -1.11 -9.80 -7.23
N VAL A 35 -2.17 -9.00 -7.14
CA VAL A 35 -2.24 -7.68 -7.76
C VAL A 35 -2.69 -6.68 -6.70
N CYS A 36 -1.90 -5.64 -6.47
CA CYS A 36 -2.28 -4.52 -5.62
C CYS A 36 -2.57 -3.28 -6.50
N PHE A 37 -3.74 -2.69 -6.33
CA PHE A 37 -4.14 -1.48 -7.05
C PHE A 37 -3.95 -0.27 -6.14
N GLU A 38 -3.14 0.69 -6.57
CA GLU A 38 -2.92 1.94 -5.86
C GLU A 38 -3.27 3.15 -6.76
N LYS A 39 -4.15 4.00 -6.26
CA LYS A 39 -4.62 5.17 -7.01
C LYS A 39 -3.51 6.22 -7.17
N GLN A 40 -2.67 6.38 -6.17
CA GLN A 40 -1.56 7.35 -6.20
C GLN A 40 -0.38 6.80 -7.02
N SER A 41 0.54 7.70 -7.36
CA SER A 41 1.80 7.35 -8.04
C SER A 41 2.84 6.71 -7.10
N ASN A 42 2.54 6.63 -5.81
CA ASN A 42 3.42 6.05 -4.80
C ASN A 42 2.61 5.40 -3.67
N TRP A 43 3.25 4.48 -2.93
CA TRP A 43 2.69 3.82 -1.76
C TRP A 43 2.72 4.68 -0.50
N GLY A 44 2.13 4.17 0.58
CA GLY A 44 2.15 4.79 1.91
C GLY A 44 0.80 5.37 2.34
N GLY A 45 -0.17 5.45 1.44
CA GLY A 45 -1.51 5.97 1.75
C GLY A 45 -1.43 7.38 2.35
N LEU A 46 -2.08 7.61 3.50
CA LEU A 46 -2.06 8.91 4.18
C LEU A 46 -0.67 9.37 4.63
N TRP A 47 0.26 8.44 4.87
CA TRP A 47 1.64 8.78 5.28
C TRP A 47 2.46 9.37 4.14
N ASN A 48 2.08 9.11 2.89
CA ASN A 48 2.60 9.78 1.71
C ASN A 48 1.98 11.17 1.58
N TYR A 49 2.45 12.12 2.39
CA TYR A 49 1.88 13.44 2.49
C TYR A 49 2.01 14.26 1.20
N SER A 50 0.92 14.89 0.82
CA SER A 50 0.90 15.97 -0.18
C SER A 50 0.32 17.24 0.44
N TRP A 51 0.90 18.39 0.10
CA TRP A 51 0.35 19.70 0.44
C TRP A 51 -0.79 20.13 -0.51
N ARG A 52 -0.95 19.41 -1.62
CA ARG A 52 -1.94 19.72 -2.65
C ARG A 52 -3.36 19.42 -2.15
N THR A 53 -4.29 20.24 -2.61
CA THR A 53 -5.73 20.07 -2.43
C THR A 53 -6.42 20.11 -3.79
N GLY A 54 -7.70 19.76 -3.84
CA GLY A 54 -8.45 19.71 -5.09
C GLY A 54 -8.26 18.40 -5.85
N LEU A 55 -8.02 18.48 -7.13
CA LEU A 55 -7.87 17.33 -8.03
C LEU A 55 -6.44 17.26 -8.57
N ASP A 56 -5.98 16.05 -8.88
CA ASP A 56 -4.73 15.81 -9.60
C ASP A 56 -4.90 15.96 -11.12
N GLU A 57 -3.85 15.60 -11.87
CA GLU A 57 -3.84 15.61 -13.33
C GLU A 57 -4.83 14.64 -13.97
N TYR A 58 -5.35 13.69 -13.23
CA TYR A 58 -6.33 12.70 -13.66
C TYR A 58 -7.76 13.02 -13.20
N GLY A 59 -7.95 14.14 -12.52
CA GLY A 59 -9.25 14.52 -11.96
C GLY A 59 -9.60 13.79 -10.64
N GLU A 60 -8.63 13.14 -10.00
CA GLU A 60 -8.84 12.43 -8.74
C GLU A 60 -8.61 13.35 -7.54
N PRO A 61 -9.43 13.23 -6.48
CA PRO A 61 -9.21 13.99 -5.26
C PRO A 61 -7.86 13.66 -4.62
N VAL A 62 -7.05 14.69 -4.36
CA VAL A 62 -5.74 14.55 -3.69
C VAL A 62 -5.79 14.87 -2.20
N HIS A 63 -6.96 15.30 -1.69
CA HIS A 63 -7.10 15.65 -0.30
C HIS A 63 -6.93 14.42 0.61
N GLY A 64 -6.03 14.55 1.60
CA GLY A 64 -5.87 13.61 2.70
C GLY A 64 -5.99 14.33 4.05
N SER A 65 -6.33 13.60 5.12
CA SER A 65 -6.40 14.15 6.48
C SER A 65 -5.02 14.36 7.14
N MET A 66 -3.94 14.03 6.44
CA MET A 66 -2.56 14.20 6.91
C MET A 66 -2.12 15.66 6.78
N TYR A 67 -1.30 16.13 7.71
CA TYR A 67 -0.67 17.45 7.66
C TYR A 67 0.85 17.37 7.88
N ARG A 68 1.55 18.38 7.39
CA ARG A 68 3.02 18.35 7.22
C ARG A 68 3.77 18.08 8.53
N TYR A 69 3.34 18.70 9.63
CA TYR A 69 4.02 18.66 10.92
C TYR A 69 3.33 17.74 11.94
N LEU A 70 2.59 16.76 11.46
CA LEU A 70 2.01 15.76 12.34
C LEU A 70 3.12 14.97 13.05
N TRP A 71 2.95 14.79 14.34
CA TRP A 71 3.70 13.85 15.16
C TRP A 71 2.84 12.64 15.49
N SER A 72 3.45 11.49 15.59
CA SER A 72 2.73 10.29 16.03
C SER A 72 2.13 10.50 17.42
N ASN A 73 0.88 10.09 17.59
CA ASN A 73 0.22 10.02 18.89
C ASN A 73 0.38 8.65 19.57
N GLY A 74 1.06 7.71 18.89
CA GLY A 74 1.46 6.42 19.43
C GLY A 74 2.99 6.31 19.50
N PRO A 75 3.52 5.60 20.52
CA PRO A 75 4.96 5.38 20.62
C PRO A 75 5.45 4.45 19.50
N LYS A 76 6.68 4.66 19.05
CA LYS A 76 7.29 3.84 17.98
C LYS A 76 7.29 2.35 18.33
N GLU A 77 7.42 2.02 19.57
CA GLU A 77 7.40 0.66 20.10
C GLU A 77 6.07 -0.07 19.84
N GLY A 78 4.97 0.67 19.72
CA GLY A 78 3.65 0.15 19.34
C GLY A 78 3.35 0.25 17.83
N LEU A 79 4.24 0.89 17.06
CA LEU A 79 4.12 1.08 15.60
C LEU A 79 5.12 0.24 14.82
N GLU A 80 6.05 -0.40 15.52
CA GLU A 80 7.10 -1.22 14.93
C GLU A 80 6.52 -2.51 14.33
N PHE A 81 6.99 -2.85 13.14
CA PHE A 81 6.67 -4.12 12.53
C PHE A 81 7.54 -5.22 13.13
N ALA A 82 6.96 -6.40 13.37
CA ALA A 82 7.67 -7.52 13.98
C ALA A 82 8.90 -8.00 13.20
N ASP A 83 8.93 -7.76 11.90
CA ASP A 83 9.96 -8.18 10.96
C ASP A 83 10.89 -7.04 10.52
N TYR A 84 10.73 -5.82 11.08
CA TYR A 84 11.52 -4.66 10.71
C TYR A 84 11.50 -3.60 11.80
N SER A 85 12.60 -3.41 12.51
CA SER A 85 12.67 -2.45 13.61
C SER A 85 13.06 -1.04 13.15
N PHE A 86 12.73 -0.03 13.96
CA PHE A 86 13.20 1.34 13.71
C PHE A 86 14.72 1.45 13.81
N GLU A 87 15.33 0.75 14.76
CA GLU A 87 16.80 0.72 14.91
C GLU A 87 17.45 0.08 13.68
N GLU A 88 16.88 -0.99 13.14
CA GLU A 88 17.38 -1.61 11.90
C GLU A 88 17.31 -0.63 10.73
N HIS A 89 16.20 0.11 10.60
CA HIS A 89 16.01 1.05 9.51
C HIS A 89 16.94 2.25 9.59
N PHE A 90 17.04 2.90 10.77
CA PHE A 90 17.78 4.14 10.94
C PHE A 90 19.23 3.95 11.38
N GLY A 91 19.63 2.76 11.78
CA GLY A 91 20.96 2.46 12.34
C GLY A 91 21.24 3.15 13.70
N LYS A 92 20.19 3.67 14.35
CA LYS A 92 20.27 4.40 15.61
C LYS A 92 18.93 4.46 16.30
N GLN A 93 18.94 4.74 17.59
CA GLN A 93 17.71 5.05 18.31
C GLN A 93 17.08 6.36 17.86
N ILE A 94 15.77 6.40 17.80
CA ILE A 94 14.97 7.58 17.53
C ILE A 94 13.99 7.85 18.66
N ALA A 95 13.41 9.06 18.70
CA ALA A 95 12.40 9.42 19.70
C ALA A 95 11.19 8.48 19.64
N SER A 96 10.59 8.15 20.80
CA SER A 96 9.42 7.27 20.88
C SER A 96 8.19 7.80 20.12
N TYR A 97 8.03 9.10 20.02
CA TYR A 97 6.95 9.72 19.23
C TYR A 97 7.55 10.40 17.99
N PRO A 98 7.71 9.67 16.88
CA PRO A 98 8.36 10.23 15.71
C PRO A 98 7.44 11.13 14.90
N PRO A 99 7.98 12.12 14.19
CA PRO A 99 7.23 12.91 13.23
C PRO A 99 6.78 12.06 12.02
N ARG A 100 5.71 12.48 11.36
CA ARG A 100 5.14 11.82 10.17
C ARG A 100 6.20 11.42 9.14
N ALA A 101 7.14 12.30 8.85
CA ALA A 101 8.17 12.05 7.83
C ALA A 101 9.06 10.85 8.18
N VAL A 102 9.38 10.68 9.47
CA VAL A 102 10.17 9.54 9.97
C VAL A 102 9.37 8.24 9.84
N LEU A 103 8.08 8.27 10.18
CA LEU A 103 7.20 7.10 9.99
C LEU A 103 7.05 6.72 8.51
N PHE A 104 6.90 7.71 7.63
CA PHE A 104 6.80 7.44 6.20
C PHE A 104 8.09 6.82 5.65
N ASP A 105 9.26 7.35 6.04
CA ASP A 105 10.56 6.81 5.66
C ASP A 105 10.73 5.35 6.15
N TYR A 106 10.34 5.07 7.38
CA TYR A 106 10.33 3.73 7.94
C TYR A 106 9.42 2.75 7.15
N ILE A 107 8.19 3.17 6.83
CA ILE A 107 7.25 2.38 6.01
C ILE A 107 7.86 2.09 4.65
N GLN A 108 8.45 3.10 4.00
CA GLN A 108 9.12 2.92 2.70
C GLN A 108 10.30 1.95 2.77
N GLY A 109 11.13 2.07 3.79
CA GLY A 109 12.28 1.17 4.00
C GLY A 109 11.86 -0.30 4.07
N ARG A 110 10.79 -0.58 4.82
CA ARG A 110 10.24 -1.95 4.91
C ARG A 110 9.75 -2.48 3.56
N VAL A 111 9.04 -1.66 2.79
CA VAL A 111 8.51 -2.05 1.47
C VAL A 111 9.63 -2.30 0.46
N ILE A 112 10.63 -1.43 0.45
CA ILE A 112 11.81 -1.57 -0.41
C ILE A 112 12.55 -2.88 -0.07
N LYS A 113 12.79 -3.14 1.21
CA LYS A 113 13.43 -4.37 1.68
C LYS A 113 12.63 -5.62 1.29
N ALA A 114 11.31 -5.56 1.35
CA ALA A 114 10.43 -6.66 0.98
C ALA A 114 10.40 -6.95 -0.53
N GLY A 115 10.77 -6.00 -1.41
CA GLY A 115 10.81 -6.21 -2.85
C GLY A 115 9.45 -6.48 -3.50
N VAL A 116 8.37 -5.92 -2.94
CA VAL A 116 6.99 -6.19 -3.39
C VAL A 116 6.45 -5.19 -4.42
N ARG A 117 7.30 -4.30 -4.91
CA ARG A 117 6.89 -3.23 -5.83
C ARG A 117 6.19 -3.74 -7.08
N ASP A 118 6.66 -4.83 -7.65
CA ASP A 118 6.15 -5.37 -8.92
C ASP A 118 4.72 -5.93 -8.81
N TRP A 119 4.23 -6.13 -7.59
CA TRP A 119 2.83 -6.50 -7.34
C TRP A 119 1.88 -5.31 -7.32
N ILE A 120 2.42 -4.07 -7.34
CA ILE A 120 1.63 -2.85 -7.20
C ILE A 120 1.47 -2.16 -8.56
N ARG A 121 0.22 -1.97 -8.97
CA ARG A 121 -0.15 -1.14 -10.12
C ARG A 121 -0.49 0.26 -9.60
N PHE A 122 0.43 1.18 -9.78
CA PHE A 122 0.23 2.59 -9.40
C PHE A 122 -0.64 3.33 -10.41
N ASN A 123 -1.15 4.51 -10.03
CA ASN A 123 -2.05 5.33 -10.82
C ASN A 123 -3.25 4.54 -11.33
N THR A 124 -3.74 3.61 -10.54
CA THR A 124 -4.78 2.67 -10.93
C THR A 124 -5.87 2.66 -9.86
N ALA A 125 -7.02 3.26 -10.20
CA ALA A 125 -8.13 3.41 -9.28
C ALA A 125 -9.14 2.26 -9.41
N VAL A 126 -9.46 1.59 -8.31
CA VAL A 126 -10.59 0.66 -8.27
C VAL A 126 -11.88 1.48 -8.14
N ARG A 127 -12.82 1.26 -9.08
CA ARG A 127 -14.08 1.99 -9.16
C ARG A 127 -15.24 1.21 -8.58
N ASP A 128 -15.18 -0.11 -8.67
CA ASP A 128 -16.25 -0.98 -8.20
C ASP A 128 -15.73 -2.39 -7.95
N VAL A 129 -16.36 -3.11 -7.05
CA VAL A 129 -16.12 -4.52 -6.77
C VAL A 129 -17.46 -5.22 -6.60
N THR A 130 -17.72 -6.20 -7.43
CA THR A 130 -18.92 -7.05 -7.32
C THR A 130 -18.51 -8.48 -7.05
N PHE A 131 -19.36 -9.22 -6.34
CA PHE A 131 -19.17 -10.64 -6.09
C PHE A 131 -20.34 -11.43 -6.68
N ASP A 132 -20.03 -12.33 -7.59
CA ASP A 132 -21.02 -13.23 -8.20
C ASP A 132 -20.37 -14.58 -8.54
N ASN A 133 -21.15 -15.66 -8.42
CA ASN A 133 -20.72 -17.02 -8.78
C ASN A 133 -19.36 -17.44 -8.17
N GLY A 134 -19.04 -16.97 -6.95
CA GLY A 134 -17.81 -17.33 -6.26
C GLY A 134 -16.56 -16.56 -6.73
N LYS A 135 -16.73 -15.52 -7.53
CA LYS A 135 -15.66 -14.64 -8.02
C LYS A 135 -15.95 -13.17 -7.72
N PHE A 136 -14.88 -12.43 -7.50
CA PHE A 136 -14.91 -10.99 -7.46
C PHE A 136 -14.57 -10.41 -8.83
N THR A 137 -15.40 -9.52 -9.33
CA THR A 137 -15.11 -8.70 -10.50
C THR A 137 -14.72 -7.31 -10.05
N VAL A 138 -13.48 -6.92 -10.29
CA VAL A 138 -12.92 -5.62 -9.93
C VAL A 138 -12.92 -4.73 -11.16
N LYS A 139 -13.64 -3.59 -11.10
CA LYS A 139 -13.64 -2.56 -12.13
C LYS A 139 -12.53 -1.57 -11.86
N VAL A 140 -11.61 -1.46 -12.78
CA VAL A 140 -10.34 -0.74 -12.62
C VAL A 140 -10.26 0.38 -13.65
N HIS A 141 -9.73 1.53 -13.24
CA HIS A 141 -9.41 2.67 -14.11
C HIS A 141 -7.90 2.91 -14.09
N ASP A 142 -7.24 2.61 -15.19
CA ASP A 142 -5.86 3.00 -15.48
C ASP A 142 -5.85 4.50 -15.81
N LEU A 143 -5.46 5.31 -14.83
CA LEU A 143 -5.57 6.77 -14.91
C LEU A 143 -4.71 7.40 -16.01
N PRO A 144 -3.43 7.03 -16.19
CA PRO A 144 -2.58 7.58 -17.24
C PRO A 144 -3.10 7.34 -18.66
N ASN A 145 -3.76 6.22 -18.88
CA ASN A 145 -4.27 5.82 -20.19
C ASN A 145 -5.77 6.10 -20.36
N ASP A 146 -6.43 6.62 -19.31
CA ASP A 146 -7.88 6.81 -19.23
C ASP A 146 -8.66 5.56 -19.67
N LYS A 147 -8.18 4.39 -19.26
CA LYS A 147 -8.74 3.10 -19.67
C LYS A 147 -9.45 2.40 -18.52
N ILE A 148 -10.73 2.11 -18.71
CA ILE A 148 -11.52 1.30 -17.77
C ILE A 148 -11.55 -0.14 -18.27
N TYR A 149 -11.29 -1.08 -17.37
CA TYR A 149 -11.39 -2.53 -17.61
C TYR A 149 -11.88 -3.26 -16.36
N THR A 150 -12.22 -4.53 -16.52
CA THR A 150 -12.57 -5.43 -15.42
C THR A 150 -11.58 -6.59 -15.35
N GLU A 151 -11.34 -7.09 -14.14
CA GLU A 151 -10.48 -8.22 -13.88
C GLU A 151 -11.08 -9.09 -12.78
N GLU A 152 -11.02 -10.41 -12.92
CA GLU A 152 -11.60 -11.35 -11.97
C GLU A 152 -10.58 -11.85 -10.95
N PHE A 153 -11.03 -12.02 -9.70
CA PHE A 153 -10.22 -12.48 -8.58
C PHE A 153 -10.98 -13.51 -7.73
N ASP A 154 -10.22 -14.38 -7.07
CA ASP A 154 -10.76 -15.33 -6.10
C ASP A 154 -11.02 -14.68 -4.74
N ASN A 155 -10.20 -13.67 -4.38
CA ASN A 155 -10.28 -12.91 -3.13
C ASN A 155 -9.96 -11.43 -3.36
N VAL A 156 -10.55 -10.57 -2.53
CA VAL A 156 -10.28 -9.13 -2.49
C VAL A 156 -10.06 -8.70 -1.04
#